data_53c0c8f3829e73888bf9a5685e9a0bb8
#
_entry.id   53c0c8f3829e73888bf9a5685e9a0bb8
#
_cell.length_a   1.000
_cell.length_b   1.000
_cell.length_c   1.000
_cell.angle_alpha   90.00
_cell.angle_beta   90.00
_cell.angle_gamma   90.00
#
_symmetry.space_group_name_H-M   'P 1'
#
loop_
_entity.id
_entity.type
_entity.pdbx_description
1 polymer ?
#
loop_
_entity_poly.entity_id
_entity_poly.type
_entity_poly.pdbx_seq_one_letter_code
_entity_poly.pdbx_strand_id
1 'polypeptide(L)'
;MASFFEFAKIIILYRGMEADETAHTKRQGHMINKKGRFVMFPIETISAKMLDYYVGRSDALIIDLRDTVSYHKSHVKGAVNVPYGELENGYDFPKEKMIVFYCDRGGASMAAARGFVRRGYKTRSVIGGFAAYRGRNLVISR
;
A
#
# COMPACT_ATOMS: atom_id res chain seq x y z
N MET A 1 -0.11 -13.40 -10.97
CA MET A 1 -0.28 -12.02 -11.46
C MET A 1 -1.67 -11.87 -12.02
N ALA A 2 -2.40 -10.87 -11.56
CA ALA A 2 -3.65 -10.51 -12.20
C ALA A 2 -3.37 -10.01 -13.63
N SER A 3 -4.18 -10.43 -14.61
CA SER A 3 -4.02 -9.98 -15.97
C SER A 3 -4.32 -8.49 -16.11
N PHE A 4 -3.75 -7.83 -17.10
CA PHE A 4 -4.02 -6.42 -17.41
C PHE A 4 -5.53 -6.12 -17.51
N PHE A 5 -6.33 -7.07 -17.97
CA PHE A 5 -7.79 -6.96 -18.06
C PHE A 5 -8.48 -6.93 -16.71
N GLU A 6 -7.97 -7.63 -15.70
CA GLU A 6 -8.53 -7.58 -14.34
C GLU A 6 -8.25 -6.26 -13.67
N PHE A 7 -7.05 -5.69 -13.87
CA PHE A 7 -6.74 -4.33 -13.42
C PHE A 7 -7.65 -3.29 -14.06
N ALA A 8 -7.93 -3.40 -15.36
CA ALA A 8 -8.84 -2.51 -16.05
C ALA A 8 -10.29 -2.61 -15.49
N LYS A 9 -10.78 -3.81 -15.18
CA LYS A 9 -12.08 -4.03 -14.54
C LYS A 9 -12.15 -3.41 -13.16
N ILE A 10 -11.13 -3.56 -12.36
CA ILE A 10 -11.05 -3.00 -11.01
C ILE A 10 -11.02 -1.47 -11.09
N ILE A 11 -10.27 -0.88 -12.00
CA ILE A 11 -10.23 0.57 -12.25
C ILE A 11 -11.61 1.10 -12.67
N ILE A 12 -12.33 0.39 -13.53
CA ILE A 12 -13.68 0.77 -13.97
C ILE A 12 -14.67 0.70 -12.82
N LEU A 13 -14.64 -0.34 -11.99
CA LEU A 13 -15.45 -0.46 -10.79
C LEU A 13 -15.15 0.67 -9.79
N TYR A 14 -13.90 1.06 -9.65
CA TYR A 14 -13.47 2.18 -8.83
C TYR A 14 -14.00 3.51 -9.33
N ARG A 15 -13.91 3.77 -10.62
CA ARG A 15 -14.47 4.98 -11.22
C ARG A 15 -15.99 5.06 -11.05
N GLY A 16 -16.69 3.93 -11.08
CA GLY A 16 -18.12 3.85 -10.77
C GLY A 16 -18.44 4.14 -9.30
N MET A 17 -17.56 3.78 -8.39
CA MET A 17 -17.71 4.09 -6.95
C MET A 17 -17.29 5.51 -6.61
N GLU A 18 -16.34 6.10 -7.34
CA GLU A 18 -15.93 7.50 -7.18
C GLU A 18 -16.98 8.50 -7.66
N ALA A 19 -17.94 8.06 -8.45
CA ALA A 19 -19.08 8.86 -8.85
C ALA A 19 -20.12 9.07 -7.72
N ASP A 20 -19.94 8.40 -6.57
CA ASP A 20 -20.73 8.69 -5.38
C ASP A 20 -20.26 10.04 -4.80
N GLU A 21 -21.22 10.91 -4.51
CA GLU A 21 -21.09 12.33 -4.14
C GLU A 21 -20.08 12.68 -3.05
N THR A 22 -19.50 11.68 -2.39
CA THR A 22 -18.51 11.85 -1.33
C THR A 22 -17.07 12.02 -1.83
N ALA A 23 -16.83 11.80 -3.12
CA ALA A 23 -15.48 11.76 -3.68
C ALA A 23 -14.88 13.14 -3.99
N HIS A 24 -15.70 14.20 -4.00
CA HIS A 24 -15.27 15.49 -4.55
C HIS A 24 -14.53 16.43 -3.60
N THR A 25 -14.38 16.05 -2.33
CA THR A 25 -13.74 16.93 -1.35
C THR A 25 -12.57 16.23 -0.63
N LYS A 26 -11.63 15.74 -1.41
CA LYS A 26 -10.37 15.24 -0.87
C LYS A 26 -9.41 16.42 -0.65
N ARG A 27 -9.36 16.95 0.55
CA ARG A 27 -8.30 17.87 0.97
C ARG A 27 -7.43 17.20 2.03
N GLN A 28 -6.13 17.05 1.74
CA GLN A 28 -5.07 16.74 2.71
C GLN A 28 -5.37 15.60 3.71
N GLY A 29 -5.84 14.44 3.24
CA GLY A 29 -6.09 13.31 4.12
C GLY A 29 -7.46 13.31 4.79
N HIS A 30 -8.31 14.25 4.48
CA HIS A 30 -9.66 14.37 5.02
C HIS A 30 -10.68 14.10 3.91
N MET A 31 -11.72 13.36 4.23
CA MET A 31 -12.91 13.21 3.38
C MET A 31 -14.12 13.75 4.13
N ILE A 32 -15.06 14.31 3.39
CA ILE A 32 -16.35 14.71 3.96
C ILE A 32 -17.32 13.53 3.76
N ASN A 33 -17.92 13.04 4.85
CA ASN A 33 -18.93 12.00 4.77
C ASN A 33 -20.28 12.57 4.25
N LYS A 34 -21.25 11.67 4.01
CA LYS A 34 -22.60 12.05 3.52
C LYS A 34 -23.34 13.08 4.41
N LYS A 35 -22.87 13.29 5.65
CA LYS A 35 -23.42 14.26 6.60
C LYS A 35 -22.65 15.59 6.62
N GLY A 36 -21.74 15.80 5.68
CA GLY A 36 -20.90 17.01 5.60
C GLY A 36 -19.83 17.10 6.69
N ARG A 37 -19.51 15.99 7.37
CA ARG A 37 -18.49 15.96 8.41
C ARG A 37 -17.14 15.53 7.85
N PHE A 38 -16.08 16.17 8.29
CA PHE A 38 -14.71 15.71 8.03
C PHE A 38 -14.47 14.35 8.68
N VAL A 39 -14.08 13.37 7.88
CA VAL A 39 -13.65 12.05 8.36
C VAL A 39 -12.16 11.94 8.13
N MET A 40 -11.41 11.76 9.19
CA MET A 40 -9.99 11.48 9.13
C MET A 40 -9.81 9.96 9.00
N PHE A 41 -9.07 9.53 7.98
CA PHE A 41 -8.66 8.14 7.84
C PHE A 41 -7.29 8.01 8.52
N PRO A 42 -7.22 7.43 9.73
CA PRO A 42 -5.94 7.25 10.39
C PRO A 42 -5.09 6.28 9.58
N ILE A 43 -3.83 6.63 9.37
CA ILE A 43 -2.86 5.73 8.79
C ILE A 43 -2.31 4.87 9.90
N GLU A 44 -2.52 3.57 9.78
CA GLU A 44 -1.96 2.63 10.72
C GLU A 44 -0.51 2.31 10.37
N THR A 45 0.35 2.42 11.36
CA THR A 45 1.78 2.17 11.20
C THR A 45 2.22 0.96 12.01
N ILE A 46 3.25 0.29 11.51
CA ILE A 46 3.88 -0.83 12.20
C ILE A 46 5.39 -0.63 12.24
N SER A 47 6.05 -1.25 13.20
CA SER A 47 7.52 -1.30 13.21
C SER A 47 8.04 -2.23 12.12
N ALA A 48 9.28 -2.02 11.68
CA ALA A 48 9.90 -2.89 10.68
C ALA A 48 9.98 -4.36 11.13
N LYS A 49 10.12 -4.61 12.43
CA LYS A 49 10.10 -5.96 13.02
C LYS A 49 8.78 -6.69 12.73
N MET A 50 7.67 -5.97 12.66
CA MET A 50 6.35 -6.56 12.40
C MET A 50 6.19 -7.09 10.97
N LEU A 51 7.10 -6.77 10.05
CA LEU A 51 7.06 -7.38 8.71
C LEU A 51 7.12 -8.90 8.77
N ASP A 52 7.90 -9.46 9.69
CA ASP A 52 8.00 -10.91 9.87
C ASP A 52 6.65 -11.58 10.18
N TYR A 53 5.76 -10.86 10.85
CA TYR A 53 4.40 -11.34 11.13
C TYR A 53 3.56 -11.50 9.86
N TYR A 54 3.77 -10.64 8.87
CA TYR A 54 2.99 -10.67 7.62
C TYR A 54 3.58 -11.58 6.55
N VAL A 55 4.83 -12.00 6.68
CA VAL A 55 5.48 -12.89 5.71
C VAL A 55 4.74 -14.22 5.65
N GLY A 56 4.37 -14.64 4.45
CA GLY A 56 3.70 -15.93 4.20
C GLY A 56 2.22 -15.97 4.57
N ARG A 57 1.61 -14.88 5.02
CA ARG A 57 0.17 -14.85 5.31
C ARG A 57 -0.63 -14.68 4.02
N SER A 58 -1.66 -15.52 3.86
CA SER A 58 -2.56 -15.44 2.70
C SER A 58 -3.51 -14.24 2.74
N ASP A 59 -3.74 -13.67 3.93
CA ASP A 59 -4.61 -12.52 4.16
C ASP A 59 -3.88 -11.17 4.10
N ALA A 60 -2.59 -11.18 3.77
CA ALA A 60 -1.76 -9.99 3.67
C ALA A 60 -0.92 -9.98 2.40
N LEU A 61 -0.60 -8.80 1.93
CA LEU A 61 0.27 -8.56 0.79
C LEU A 61 1.30 -7.51 1.18
N ILE A 62 2.58 -7.87 1.10
CA ILE A 62 3.67 -6.95 1.40
C ILE A 62 4.14 -6.32 0.09
N ILE A 63 4.15 -5.00 0.04
CA ILE A 63 4.56 -4.22 -1.14
C ILE A 63 5.82 -3.44 -0.84
N ASP A 64 6.87 -3.71 -1.60
CA ASP A 64 8.12 -2.96 -1.60
C ASP A 64 8.02 -1.82 -2.62
N LEU A 65 8.04 -0.58 -2.15
CA LEU A 65 7.91 0.62 -2.97
C LEU A 65 9.24 1.19 -3.46
N ARG A 66 10.35 0.51 -3.13
CA ARG A 66 11.66 0.95 -3.60
C ARG A 66 11.84 0.69 -5.09
N ASP A 67 12.87 1.27 -5.66
CA ASP A 67 13.25 0.97 -7.03
C ASP A 67 13.60 -0.51 -7.23
N THR A 68 13.49 -0.95 -8.47
CA THR A 68 13.68 -2.35 -8.86
C THR A 68 15.09 -2.85 -8.55
N VAL A 69 16.11 -1.99 -8.68
CA VAL A 69 17.50 -2.37 -8.40
C VAL A 69 17.69 -2.66 -6.91
N SER A 70 17.17 -1.78 -6.05
CA SER A 70 17.23 -1.97 -4.59
C SER A 70 16.48 -3.23 -4.16
N TYR A 71 15.29 -3.45 -4.72
CA TYR A 71 14.51 -4.67 -4.46
C TYR A 71 15.28 -5.94 -4.83
N HIS A 72 15.88 -5.97 -6.01
CA HIS A 72 16.63 -7.14 -6.46
C HIS A 72 17.90 -7.40 -5.63
N LYS A 73 18.54 -6.38 -5.10
CA LYS A 73 19.68 -6.56 -4.18
C LYS A 73 19.27 -7.28 -2.90
N SER A 74 18.22 -6.81 -2.29
CA SER A 74 17.66 -7.43 -1.08
C SER A 74 16.25 -6.92 -0.82
N HIS A 75 15.38 -7.79 -0.32
CA HIS A 75 14.00 -7.45 0.02
C HIS A 75 13.46 -8.38 1.10
N VAL A 76 12.32 -8.07 1.65
CA VAL A 76 11.61 -8.94 2.58
C VAL A 76 10.97 -10.08 1.82
N LYS A 77 11.15 -11.31 2.30
CA LYS A 77 10.61 -12.52 1.68
C LYS A 77 9.11 -12.38 1.35
N GLY A 78 8.76 -12.69 0.12
CA GLY A 78 7.37 -12.64 -0.36
C GLY A 78 6.87 -11.23 -0.69
N ALA A 79 7.67 -10.19 -0.51
CA ALA A 79 7.30 -8.85 -0.93
C ALA A 79 7.24 -8.74 -2.46
N VAL A 80 6.22 -8.06 -2.94
CA VAL A 80 6.06 -7.71 -4.35
C VAL A 80 6.61 -6.31 -4.57
N ASN A 81 7.47 -6.14 -5.55
CA ASN A 81 8.01 -4.83 -5.89
C ASN A 81 7.03 -4.06 -6.79
N VAL A 82 6.57 -2.95 -6.29
CA VAL A 82 5.84 -1.95 -7.05
C VAL A 82 6.48 -0.59 -6.74
N PRO A 83 7.41 -0.11 -7.56
CA PRO A 83 8.03 1.18 -7.34
C PRO A 83 6.99 2.28 -7.12
N TYR A 84 7.26 3.18 -6.19
CA TYR A 84 6.27 4.18 -5.75
C TYR A 84 5.66 4.96 -6.93
N GLY A 85 6.48 5.33 -7.92
CA GLY A 85 6.00 6.03 -9.11
C GLY A 85 4.99 5.24 -9.95
N GLU A 86 5.02 3.91 -9.90
CA GLU A 86 4.07 3.07 -10.61
C GLU A 86 2.70 3.03 -9.94
N LEU A 87 2.65 3.21 -8.61
CA LEU A 87 1.37 3.27 -7.89
C LEU A 87 0.48 4.40 -8.36
N GLU A 88 1.08 5.53 -8.73
CA GLU A 88 0.35 6.72 -9.19
C GLU A 88 -0.35 6.49 -10.52
N ASN A 89 0.06 5.47 -11.28
CA ASN A 89 -0.53 5.10 -12.56
C ASN A 89 -1.79 4.22 -12.44
N GLY A 90 -2.38 4.12 -11.24
CA GLY A 90 -3.66 3.45 -11.04
C GLY A 90 -3.56 1.98 -10.65
N TYR A 91 -2.65 1.65 -9.77
CA TYR A 91 -2.48 0.29 -9.27
C TYR A 91 -3.62 -0.15 -8.35
N ASP A 92 -4.04 -1.40 -8.46
CA ASP A 92 -5.06 -2.01 -7.62
C ASP A 92 -4.57 -3.30 -6.96
N PHE A 93 -5.04 -3.53 -5.73
CA PHE A 93 -4.76 -4.73 -4.96
C PHE A 93 -6.06 -5.41 -4.54
N PRO A 94 -6.02 -6.69 -4.12
CA PRO A 94 -7.18 -7.34 -3.52
C PRO A 94 -7.65 -6.61 -2.25
N LYS A 95 -8.89 -6.18 -2.22
CA LYS A 95 -9.44 -5.39 -1.10
C LYS A 95 -9.64 -6.17 0.18
N GLU A 96 -9.79 -7.46 0.08
CA GLU A 96 -9.92 -8.35 1.22
C GLU A 96 -8.61 -8.54 1.99
N LYS A 97 -7.49 -8.22 1.37
CA LYS A 97 -6.16 -8.38 1.98
C LYS A 97 -5.70 -7.13 2.73
N MET A 98 -4.93 -7.33 3.77
CA MET A 98 -4.15 -6.28 4.41
C MET A 98 -2.97 -5.92 3.50
N ILE A 99 -2.86 -4.68 3.08
CA ILE A 99 -1.73 -4.21 2.26
C ILE A 99 -0.69 -3.55 3.16
N VAL A 100 0.49 -4.14 3.20
CA VAL A 100 1.60 -3.66 4.03
C VAL A 100 2.63 -3.01 3.12
N PHE A 101 2.76 -1.70 3.19
CA PHE A 101 3.72 -0.94 2.39
C PHE A 101 5.00 -0.69 3.15
N TYR A 102 6.13 -0.91 2.51
CA TYR A 102 7.40 -0.39 2.97
C TYR A 102 8.20 0.26 1.83
N CYS A 103 9.00 1.22 2.19
CA CYS A 103 9.97 1.86 1.30
C CYS A 103 11.33 1.89 2.00
N ASP A 104 12.24 2.75 1.58
CA ASP A 104 13.56 2.83 2.22
C ASP A 104 13.50 3.27 3.68
N ARG A 105 12.81 4.38 3.97
CA ARG A 105 12.79 5.03 5.29
C ARG A 105 11.40 5.35 5.84
N GLY A 106 10.33 5.10 5.09
CA GLY A 106 8.96 5.24 5.56
C GLY A 106 8.15 6.38 4.94
N GLY A 107 8.75 7.32 4.23
CA GLY A 107 8.04 8.46 3.63
C GLY A 107 7.08 8.05 2.52
N ALA A 108 7.56 7.33 1.52
CA ALA A 108 6.74 6.87 0.40
C ALA A 108 5.65 5.87 0.84
N SER A 109 5.97 4.98 1.79
CA SER A 109 4.98 4.01 2.30
C SER A 109 3.85 4.70 3.05
N MET A 110 4.14 5.78 3.77
CA MET A 110 3.12 6.58 4.44
C MET A 110 2.18 7.26 3.43
N ALA A 111 2.74 7.84 2.37
CA ALA A 111 1.96 8.46 1.31
C ALA A 111 1.11 7.44 0.55
N ALA A 112 1.65 6.26 0.24
CA ALA A 112 0.92 5.17 -0.38
C ALA A 112 -0.23 4.69 0.50
N ALA A 113 0.03 4.40 1.78
CA ALA A 113 -0.99 3.96 2.72
C ALA A 113 -2.14 4.99 2.82
N ARG A 114 -1.81 6.27 2.87
CA ARG A 114 -2.81 7.35 2.88
C ARG A 114 -3.70 7.32 1.65
N GLY A 115 -3.11 7.18 0.47
CA GLY A 115 -3.85 7.11 -0.79
C GLY A 115 -4.78 5.90 -0.85
N PHE A 116 -4.29 4.74 -0.45
CA PHE A 116 -5.06 3.49 -0.51
C PHE A 116 -6.14 3.39 0.57
N VAL A 117 -5.91 3.91 1.78
CA VAL A 117 -6.96 4.01 2.81
C VAL A 117 -8.16 4.79 2.29
N ARG A 118 -7.94 5.90 1.59
CA ARG A 118 -9.02 6.69 0.98
C ARG A 118 -9.82 5.91 -0.06
N ARG A 119 -9.19 4.94 -0.69
CA ARG A 119 -9.81 4.04 -1.66
C ARG A 119 -10.48 2.83 -1.02
N GLY A 120 -10.52 2.75 0.31
CA GLY A 120 -11.18 1.68 1.06
C GLY A 120 -10.32 0.44 1.33
N TYR A 121 -9.01 0.52 1.13
CA TYR A 121 -8.10 -0.57 1.46
C TYR A 121 -7.73 -0.57 2.95
N LYS A 122 -7.48 -1.76 3.47
CA LYS A 122 -6.82 -1.94 4.77
C LYS A 122 -5.32 -1.86 4.56
N THR A 123 -4.66 -0.90 5.18
CA THR A 123 -3.23 -0.66 4.95
C THR A 123 -2.43 -0.59 6.24
N ARG A 124 -1.16 -0.88 6.12
CA ARG A 124 -0.14 -0.64 7.14
C ARG A 124 1.06 0.01 6.46
N SER A 125 1.65 1.01 7.11
CA SER A 125 2.91 1.61 6.68
C SER A 125 4.01 1.26 7.67
N VAL A 126 5.16 0.83 7.16
CA VAL A 126 6.30 0.43 7.98
C VAL A 126 7.13 1.64 8.36
N ILE A 127 7.21 1.92 9.66
CA ILE A 127 8.06 2.99 10.21
C ILE A 127 9.53 2.63 10.02
N GLY A 128 10.31 3.59 9.52
CA GLY A 128 11.75 3.41 9.29
C GLY A 128 12.07 2.57 8.06
N GLY A 129 11.08 1.97 7.43
CA GLY A 129 11.20 1.25 6.18
C GLY A 129 12.18 0.09 6.20
N PHE A 130 12.69 -0.25 5.02
CA PHE A 130 13.67 -1.33 4.85
C PHE A 130 14.98 -1.07 5.62
N ALA A 131 15.38 0.20 5.75
CA ALA A 131 16.58 0.58 6.50
C ALA A 131 16.54 0.14 7.97
N ALA A 132 15.34 0.06 8.55
CA ALA A 132 15.13 -0.38 9.94
C ALA A 132 14.89 -1.89 10.08
N TYR A 133 14.71 -2.60 8.97
CA TYR A 133 14.42 -4.03 9.01
C TYR A 133 15.66 -4.85 9.42
N ARG A 134 15.51 -5.69 10.43
CA ARG A 134 16.52 -6.62 10.96
C ARG A 134 15.94 -8.02 11.17
N GLY A 135 14.86 -8.31 10.45
CA GLY A 135 14.14 -9.58 10.58
C GLY A 135 14.86 -10.75 9.90
N ARG A 136 14.35 -11.93 10.17
CA ARG A 136 14.89 -13.20 9.66
C ARG A 136 14.47 -13.52 8.22
N ASN A 137 13.56 -12.76 7.66
CA ASN A 137 13.01 -13.02 6.33
C ASN A 137 13.64 -12.12 5.24
N LEU A 138 14.91 -11.78 5.42
CA LEU A 138 15.66 -11.02 4.42
C LEU A 138 16.08 -11.95 3.28
N VAL A 139 15.71 -11.58 2.06
CA VAL A 139 16.20 -12.21 0.81
C VAL A 139 17.30 -11.33 0.25
N ILE A 140 18.46 -11.91 -0.02
CA ILE A 140 19.63 -11.24 -0.61
C ILE A 140 19.96 -11.94 -1.91
N SER A 141 20.06 -11.20 -3.01
CA SER A 141 20.57 -11.73 -4.27
C SER A 141 22.07 -11.97 -4.17
N ARG A 142 22.48 -13.11 -4.64
CA ARG A 142 23.91 -13.50 -4.73
C ARG A 142 24.44 -13.25 -6.13
#